data_89602ff09ddd8088d187ba833ecf1bf0
#
_entry.id   89602ff09ddd8088d187ba833ecf1bf0
#
_cell.length_a   1.000
_cell.length_b   1.000
_cell.length_c   1.000
_cell.angle_alpha   90.00
_cell.angle_beta   90.00
_cell.angle_gamma   90.00
#
_symmetry.space_group_name_H-M   'P 1'
#
loop_
_entity.id
_entity.type
_entity.pdbx_description
1 polymer ?
#
loop_
_entity_poly.entity_id
_entity_poly.type
_entity_poly.pdbx_seq_one_letter_code
_entity_poly.pdbx_strand_id
1 'polypeptide(L)'
;MKKLLILLLFFCLMGCNTIAKNKQTSEDIRCPRVFFSSEDRVFIDTAEGDTSIDEITYKAELNNFAFIDKCLQQNEAAVIPLYILIITKPMEALNDGDVSIPLYAELLDENNQILETQYFMVSKSIEKNFETKSFIETDITDRLYI
;
A
#
# COMPACT_ATOMS: atom_id res chain seq x y z
N MET A 1 64.65 12.91 -8.08
CA MET A 1 63.66 12.10 -7.38
C MET A 1 62.61 12.91 -6.61
N LYS A 2 62.94 13.92 -5.82
CA LYS A 2 61.94 14.76 -5.09
C LYS A 2 60.94 15.48 -5.95
N LYS A 3 61.32 15.96 -7.14
CA LYS A 3 60.42 16.69 -8.08
C LYS A 3 59.36 15.75 -8.74
N LEU A 4 59.72 14.47 -8.94
CA LEU A 4 58.78 13.47 -9.51
C LEU A 4 57.71 13.08 -8.52
N LEU A 5 58.06 13.02 -7.23
CA LEU A 5 57.14 12.69 -6.14
C LEU A 5 56.07 13.78 -5.95
N ILE A 6 56.45 15.05 -6.09
CA ILE A 6 55.50 16.19 -5.97
C ILE A 6 54.51 16.20 -7.14
N LEU A 7 54.94 15.83 -8.35
CA LEU A 7 54.07 15.75 -9.52
C LEU A 7 53.03 14.64 -9.37
N LEU A 8 53.39 13.50 -8.77
CA LEU A 8 52.49 12.39 -8.52
C LEU A 8 51.44 12.73 -7.46
N LEU A 9 51.80 13.51 -6.44
CA LEU A 9 50.89 13.96 -5.38
C LEU A 9 49.81 14.94 -5.93
N PHE A 10 50.17 15.76 -6.92
CA PHE A 10 49.23 16.70 -7.55
C PHE A 10 48.18 16.03 -8.44
N PHE A 11 48.52 14.87 -9.02
CA PHE A 11 47.57 14.11 -9.85
C PHE A 11 46.50 13.39 -9.02
N CYS A 12 46.76 13.06 -7.74
CA CYS A 12 45.79 12.43 -6.87
C CYS A 12 44.71 13.40 -6.34
N LEU A 13 44.92 14.70 -6.43
CA LEU A 13 43.97 15.72 -5.94
C LEU A 13 42.93 16.13 -6.99
N MET A 14 43.06 15.69 -8.27
CA MET A 14 42.11 15.96 -9.33
C MET A 14 41.05 14.86 -9.51
N GLY A 15 40.92 13.96 -8.51
CA GLY A 15 39.78 13.05 -8.41
C GLY A 15 38.52 13.85 -8.11
N CYS A 16 38.00 14.55 -9.10
CA CYS A 16 36.63 15.11 -9.05
C CYS A 16 35.66 13.99 -8.77
N ASN A 17 35.23 13.89 -7.52
CA ASN A 17 33.99 13.25 -7.17
C ASN A 17 32.82 13.98 -7.85
N THR A 18 32.62 13.77 -9.13
CA THR A 18 31.32 13.97 -9.73
C THR A 18 30.40 12.89 -9.19
N ILE A 19 29.97 13.06 -7.93
CA ILE A 19 28.75 12.43 -7.46
C ILE A 19 27.68 13.05 -8.38
N ALA A 20 27.38 12.33 -9.48
CA ALA A 20 26.20 12.58 -10.26
C ALA A 20 25.04 12.40 -9.26
N LYS A 21 24.56 13.51 -8.69
CA LYS A 21 23.25 13.55 -8.06
C LYS A 21 22.29 13.19 -9.21
N ASN A 22 21.90 11.91 -9.29
CA ASN A 22 20.76 11.52 -10.08
C ASN A 22 19.62 12.40 -9.57
N LYS A 23 19.35 13.47 -10.30
CA LYS A 23 18.15 14.27 -10.10
C LYS A 23 17.02 13.34 -10.45
N GLN A 24 16.41 12.74 -9.45
CA GLN A 24 15.20 11.98 -9.61
C GLN A 24 14.18 12.96 -10.19
N THR A 25 13.98 12.90 -11.49
CA THR A 25 12.98 13.73 -12.18
C THR A 25 11.64 13.10 -11.86
N SER A 26 10.87 13.77 -11.01
CA SER A 26 9.46 13.44 -10.83
C SER A 26 8.63 14.40 -11.67
N GLU A 27 7.71 13.88 -12.45
CA GLU A 27 6.77 14.63 -13.27
C GLU A 27 5.35 14.36 -12.78
N ASP A 28 4.54 15.42 -12.69
CA ASP A 28 3.13 15.31 -12.35
C ASP A 28 2.41 14.58 -13.49
N ILE A 29 1.72 13.50 -13.17
CA ILE A 29 0.87 12.78 -14.12
C ILE A 29 -0.58 12.82 -13.67
N ARG A 30 -1.49 12.57 -14.61
CA ARG A 30 -2.89 12.41 -14.27
C ARG A 30 -3.09 11.10 -13.52
N CYS A 31 -3.74 11.14 -12.34
CA CYS A 31 -4.10 9.95 -11.61
C CYS A 31 -5.01 9.04 -12.44
N PRO A 32 -4.79 7.72 -12.40
CA PRO A 32 -5.62 6.76 -13.12
C PRO A 32 -7.05 6.74 -12.57
N ARG A 33 -7.95 6.10 -13.32
CA ARG A 33 -9.27 5.77 -12.79
C ARG A 33 -9.14 4.57 -11.85
N VAL A 34 -9.82 4.64 -10.70
CA VAL A 34 -9.87 3.54 -9.74
C VAL A 34 -11.27 2.93 -9.75
N PHE A 35 -11.33 1.62 -9.74
CA PHE A 35 -12.56 0.85 -9.66
C PHE A 35 -12.38 -0.24 -8.61
N PHE A 36 -13.44 -0.53 -7.86
CA PHE A 36 -13.48 -1.73 -7.05
C PHE A 36 -14.13 -2.86 -7.85
N SER A 37 -13.50 -4.04 -7.84
CA SER A 37 -14.13 -5.26 -8.37
C SER A 37 -15.43 -5.52 -7.61
N SER A 38 -16.50 -5.80 -8.32
CA SER A 38 -17.77 -6.13 -7.68
C SER A 38 -17.74 -7.50 -6.99
N GLU A 39 -16.87 -8.40 -7.45
CA GLU A 39 -16.74 -9.76 -6.94
C GLU A 39 -15.84 -9.82 -5.72
N ASP A 40 -14.77 -9.00 -5.69
CA ASP A 40 -13.73 -9.03 -4.66
C ASP A 40 -13.83 -7.86 -3.66
N ARG A 41 -14.94 -7.16 -3.68
CA ARG A 41 -15.16 -6.01 -2.81
C ARG A 41 -15.33 -6.38 -1.34
N VAL A 42 -15.71 -7.62 -1.07
CA VAL A 42 -16.02 -8.12 0.27
C VAL A 42 -15.09 -9.26 0.63
N PHE A 43 -14.44 -9.13 1.77
CA PHE A 43 -13.64 -10.17 2.39
C PHE A 43 -14.35 -10.66 3.66
N ILE A 44 -14.40 -11.98 3.84
CA ILE A 44 -14.96 -12.65 5.03
C ILE A 44 -13.87 -13.52 5.61
N ASP A 45 -13.54 -13.27 6.87
CA ASP A 45 -12.62 -14.09 7.63
C ASP A 45 -13.38 -15.05 8.54
N THR A 46 -12.86 -16.27 8.70
CA THR A 46 -13.45 -17.31 9.53
C THR A 46 -12.42 -17.91 10.47
N ALA A 47 -12.86 -18.31 11.65
CA ALA A 47 -12.00 -19.02 12.59
C ALA A 47 -11.55 -20.35 11.97
N GLU A 48 -10.24 -20.65 12.01
CA GLU A 48 -9.64 -21.92 11.59
C GLU A 48 -9.96 -22.38 10.16
N GLY A 49 -10.44 -21.46 9.28
CA GLY A 49 -10.77 -21.81 7.89
C GLY A 49 -12.08 -22.61 7.74
N ASP A 50 -12.91 -22.65 8.76
CA ASP A 50 -14.26 -23.21 8.68
C ASP A 50 -15.16 -22.30 7.83
N THR A 51 -16.09 -22.90 7.09
CA THR A 51 -17.07 -22.20 6.24
C THR A 51 -18.43 -22.00 6.92
N SER A 52 -18.54 -22.34 8.19
CA SER A 52 -19.75 -22.16 9.00
C SER A 52 -20.01 -20.67 9.26
N ILE A 53 -21.27 -20.24 9.19
CA ILE A 53 -21.65 -18.85 9.46
C ILE A 53 -21.31 -18.44 10.89
N ASP A 54 -21.38 -19.37 11.83
CA ASP A 54 -21.13 -19.14 13.25
C ASP A 54 -19.63 -18.92 13.54
N GLU A 55 -18.76 -19.31 12.62
CA GLU A 55 -17.31 -19.18 12.72
C GLU A 55 -16.76 -17.92 12.01
N ILE A 56 -17.64 -17.09 11.47
CA ILE A 56 -17.22 -15.80 10.85
C ILE A 56 -16.69 -14.88 11.95
N THR A 57 -15.44 -14.48 11.82
CA THR A 57 -14.77 -13.56 12.76
C THR A 57 -15.07 -12.11 12.41
N TYR A 58 -14.95 -11.75 11.15
CA TYR A 58 -15.30 -10.41 10.65
C TYR A 58 -15.61 -10.43 9.17
N LYS A 59 -16.30 -9.36 8.74
CA LYS A 59 -16.51 -9.01 7.35
C LYS A 59 -15.86 -7.66 7.08
N ALA A 60 -15.06 -7.56 6.04
CA ALA A 60 -14.49 -6.29 5.57
C ALA A 60 -15.01 -5.96 4.16
N GLU A 61 -15.34 -4.70 3.92
CA GLU A 61 -15.87 -4.23 2.65
C GLU A 61 -15.10 -2.98 2.19
N LEU A 62 -14.58 -3.00 0.96
CA LEU A 62 -14.03 -1.82 0.30
C LEU A 62 -15.16 -0.83 0.04
N ASN A 63 -15.10 0.33 0.67
CA ASN A 63 -16.17 1.32 0.61
C ASN A 63 -15.86 2.46 -0.35
N ASN A 64 -14.73 3.13 -0.15
CA ASN A 64 -14.37 4.33 -0.89
C ASN A 64 -12.85 4.46 -1.04
N PHE A 65 -12.41 5.41 -1.85
CA PHE A 65 -11.01 5.78 -1.99
C PHE A 65 -10.86 7.29 -2.20
N ALA A 66 -9.66 7.80 -1.95
CA ALA A 66 -9.26 9.15 -2.29
C ALA A 66 -7.77 9.22 -2.64
N PHE A 67 -7.40 10.07 -3.58
CA PHE A 67 -5.99 10.39 -3.78
C PHE A 67 -5.55 11.40 -2.71
N ILE A 68 -4.44 11.10 -2.05
CA ILE A 68 -3.90 11.94 -0.97
C ILE A 68 -3.14 13.12 -1.54
N ASP A 69 -2.48 12.88 -2.68
CA ASP A 69 -1.58 13.81 -3.33
C ASP A 69 -1.65 13.58 -4.85
N LYS A 70 -0.83 14.31 -5.59
CA LYS A 70 -0.67 14.13 -7.02
C LYS A 70 -0.03 12.79 -7.34
N CYS A 71 -0.45 12.20 -8.44
CA CYS A 71 0.24 11.05 -9.01
C CYS A 71 1.49 11.53 -9.75
N LEU A 72 2.59 10.80 -9.58
CA LEU A 72 3.89 11.20 -10.10
C LEU A 72 4.49 10.11 -10.98
N GLN A 73 5.12 10.50 -12.08
CA GLN A 73 6.05 9.63 -12.79
C GLN A 73 7.44 9.81 -12.17
N GLN A 74 8.00 8.73 -11.63
CA GLN A 74 9.36 8.71 -11.11
C GLN A 74 10.19 7.68 -11.87
N ASN A 75 11.10 8.15 -12.73
CA ASN A 75 11.83 7.29 -13.67
C ASN A 75 10.85 6.52 -14.57
N GLU A 76 10.84 5.18 -14.47
CA GLU A 76 9.98 4.29 -15.26
C GLU A 76 8.73 3.82 -14.49
N ALA A 77 8.57 4.24 -13.23
CA ALA A 77 7.45 3.85 -12.37
C ALA A 77 6.47 5.00 -12.13
N ALA A 78 5.20 4.70 -12.03
CA ALA A 78 4.19 5.63 -11.53
C ALA A 78 4.06 5.47 -10.01
N VAL A 79 3.91 6.58 -9.31
CA VAL A 79 3.62 6.60 -7.87
C VAL A 79 2.22 7.18 -7.69
N ILE A 80 1.32 6.36 -7.19
CA ILE A 80 -0.09 6.67 -7.03
C ILE A 80 -0.44 6.62 -5.54
N PRO A 81 -0.48 7.77 -4.86
CA PRO A 81 -0.81 7.82 -3.43
C PRO A 81 -2.32 7.70 -3.23
N LEU A 82 -2.77 6.54 -2.77
CA LEU A 82 -4.18 6.19 -2.64
C LEU A 82 -4.54 5.91 -1.18
N TYR A 83 -5.57 6.58 -0.65
CA TYR A 83 -6.30 6.16 0.55
C TYR A 83 -7.44 5.23 0.16
N ILE A 84 -7.57 4.14 0.89
CA ILE A 84 -8.71 3.23 0.80
C ILE A 84 -9.44 3.24 2.12
N LEU A 85 -10.77 3.39 2.06
CA LEU A 85 -11.67 3.24 3.20
C LEU A 85 -12.26 1.83 3.17
N ILE A 86 -12.03 1.09 4.23
CA ILE A 86 -12.54 -0.26 4.44
C ILE A 86 -13.47 -0.23 5.65
N ILE A 87 -14.69 -0.69 5.47
CA ILE A 87 -15.64 -0.86 6.57
C ILE A 87 -15.50 -2.29 7.08
N THR A 88 -15.07 -2.43 8.35
CA THR A 88 -14.90 -3.72 8.98
C THR A 88 -15.97 -3.93 10.04
N LYS A 89 -16.76 -4.99 9.87
CA LYS A 89 -17.80 -5.41 10.80
C LYS A 89 -17.37 -6.69 11.51
N PRO A 90 -16.98 -6.59 12.79
CA PRO A 90 -16.67 -7.75 13.59
C PRO A 90 -17.94 -8.57 13.88
N MET A 91 -17.78 -9.89 14.00
CA MET A 91 -18.82 -10.85 14.29
C MET A 91 -18.59 -11.50 15.67
N GLU A 92 -19.53 -12.31 16.14
CA GLU A 92 -19.46 -12.89 17.49
C GLU A 92 -18.26 -13.80 17.73
N ALA A 93 -17.80 -14.50 16.68
CA ALA A 93 -16.64 -15.38 16.74
C ALA A 93 -15.30 -14.64 16.86
N LEU A 94 -15.26 -13.32 16.59
CA LEU A 94 -14.04 -12.53 16.79
C LEU A 94 -13.77 -12.39 18.30
N ASN A 95 -12.67 -12.98 18.75
CA ASN A 95 -12.07 -12.63 20.02
C ASN A 95 -11.26 -11.34 19.84
N ASP A 96 -10.99 -10.60 20.94
CA ASP A 96 -10.16 -9.41 20.88
C ASP A 96 -8.85 -9.70 20.13
N GLY A 97 -8.54 -8.91 19.12
CA GLY A 97 -7.34 -9.14 18.32
C GLY A 97 -7.24 -8.29 17.09
N ASP A 98 -6.22 -8.59 16.33
CA ASP A 98 -5.92 -7.90 15.07
C ASP A 98 -6.73 -8.52 13.92
N VAL A 99 -7.37 -7.70 13.13
CA VAL A 99 -7.89 -8.10 11.82
C VAL A 99 -6.84 -7.87 10.75
N SER A 100 -6.73 -8.81 9.82
CA SER A 100 -5.79 -8.75 8.70
C SER A 100 -6.54 -8.93 7.40
N ILE A 101 -6.58 -7.87 6.59
CA ILE A 101 -7.37 -7.80 5.36
C ILE A 101 -6.41 -7.86 4.17
N PRO A 102 -6.42 -8.95 3.39
CA PRO A 102 -5.64 -9.02 2.17
C PRO A 102 -6.28 -8.15 1.10
N LEU A 103 -5.47 -7.34 0.44
CA LEU A 103 -5.87 -6.51 -0.68
C LEU A 103 -4.96 -6.77 -1.86
N TYR A 104 -5.46 -6.54 -3.05
CA TYR A 104 -4.64 -6.42 -4.24
C TYR A 104 -5.07 -5.21 -5.08
N ALA A 105 -4.14 -4.67 -5.84
CA ALA A 105 -4.38 -3.63 -6.82
C ALA A 105 -3.83 -4.09 -8.17
N GLU A 106 -4.63 -3.95 -9.21
CA GLU A 106 -4.25 -4.26 -10.57
C GLU A 106 -4.18 -2.99 -11.40
N LEU A 107 -3.06 -2.78 -12.07
CA LEU A 107 -2.91 -1.76 -13.09
C LEU A 107 -3.35 -2.36 -14.43
N LEU A 108 -4.32 -1.70 -15.06
CA LEU A 108 -4.85 -2.15 -16.35
C LEU A 108 -4.45 -1.18 -17.47
N ASP A 109 -4.22 -1.71 -18.66
CA ASP A 109 -4.07 -0.91 -19.87
C ASP A 109 -5.44 -0.43 -20.41
N GLU A 110 -5.42 0.29 -21.54
CA GLU A 110 -6.63 0.79 -22.22
C GLU A 110 -7.56 -0.32 -22.73
N ASN A 111 -7.04 -1.55 -22.87
CA ASN A 111 -7.80 -2.74 -23.31
C ASN A 111 -8.26 -3.61 -22.13
N ASN A 112 -8.12 -3.12 -20.90
CA ASN A 112 -8.36 -3.85 -19.65
C ASN A 112 -7.47 -5.10 -19.48
N GLN A 113 -6.26 -5.09 -20.03
CA GLN A 113 -5.28 -6.13 -19.78
C GLN A 113 -4.45 -5.76 -18.54
N ILE A 114 -4.23 -6.74 -17.66
CA ILE A 114 -3.44 -6.56 -16.45
C ILE A 114 -1.98 -6.34 -16.83
N LEU A 115 -1.43 -5.18 -16.47
CA LEU A 115 -0.03 -4.83 -16.62
C LEU A 115 0.78 -5.24 -15.39
N GLU A 116 0.21 -5.04 -14.21
CA GLU A 116 0.87 -5.31 -12.94
C GLU A 116 -0.18 -5.63 -11.88
N THR A 117 0.17 -6.48 -10.91
CA THR A 117 -0.62 -6.76 -9.71
C THR A 117 0.26 -6.58 -8.49
N GLN A 118 -0.22 -5.81 -7.52
CA GLN A 118 0.43 -5.61 -6.23
C GLN A 118 -0.46 -6.11 -5.10
N TYR A 119 0.15 -6.74 -4.10
CA TYR A 119 -0.56 -7.31 -2.94
C TYR A 119 -0.21 -6.56 -1.68
N PHE A 120 -1.20 -6.32 -0.86
CA PHE A 120 -1.10 -5.58 0.40
C PHE A 120 -1.76 -6.38 1.52
N MET A 121 -1.29 -6.17 2.75
CA MET A 121 -1.93 -6.67 3.95
C MET A 121 -2.21 -5.49 4.87
N VAL A 122 -3.47 -5.21 5.12
CA VAL A 122 -3.91 -4.14 6.03
C VAL A 122 -4.28 -4.78 7.36
N SER A 123 -3.59 -4.40 8.42
CA SER A 123 -3.84 -4.94 9.76
C SER A 123 -4.24 -3.83 10.72
N LYS A 124 -5.24 -4.10 11.55
CA LYS A 124 -5.76 -3.19 12.56
C LYS A 124 -6.23 -3.94 13.78
N SER A 125 -5.91 -3.42 14.97
CA SER A 125 -6.51 -3.92 16.21
C SER A 125 -7.94 -3.43 16.34
N ILE A 126 -8.85 -4.34 16.65
CA ILE A 126 -10.25 -4.06 16.96
C ILE A 126 -10.48 -4.36 18.45
N GLU A 127 -10.98 -3.36 19.17
CA GLU A 127 -11.31 -3.49 20.57
C GLU A 127 -12.80 -3.84 20.74
N LYS A 128 -13.08 -4.84 21.58
CA LYS A 128 -14.43 -5.20 21.97
C LYS A 128 -14.93 -4.23 23.03
N ASN A 129 -16.11 -3.65 22.82
CA ASN A 129 -16.76 -2.88 23.87
C ASN A 129 -17.38 -3.82 24.91
N PHE A 130 -16.73 -3.95 26.07
CA PHE A 130 -17.16 -4.83 27.15
C PHE A 130 -18.49 -4.41 27.80
N GLU A 131 -18.86 -3.13 27.76
CA GLU A 131 -20.09 -2.66 28.37
C GLU A 131 -21.33 -3.07 27.58
N THR A 132 -21.25 -2.98 26.25
CA THR A 132 -22.38 -3.30 25.36
C THR A 132 -22.33 -4.72 24.80
N LYS A 133 -21.23 -5.45 24.98
CA LYS A 133 -20.93 -6.74 24.34
C LYS A 133 -21.04 -6.70 22.80
N SER A 134 -21.04 -5.51 22.25
CA SER A 134 -21.12 -5.29 20.80
C SER A 134 -19.80 -4.77 20.30
N PHE A 135 -19.45 -5.14 19.08
CA PHE A 135 -18.35 -4.56 18.38
C PHE A 135 -18.79 -3.25 17.75
N ILE A 136 -17.86 -2.30 17.75
CA ILE A 136 -18.05 -1.06 17.01
C ILE A 136 -17.59 -1.34 15.59
N GLU A 137 -18.44 -1.01 14.61
CA GLU A 137 -18.03 -0.98 13.22
C GLU A 137 -16.83 -0.02 13.07
N THR A 138 -15.73 -0.53 12.57
CA THR A 138 -14.47 0.21 12.53
C THR A 138 -14.12 0.57 11.10
N ASP A 139 -13.98 1.87 10.85
CA ASP A 139 -13.43 2.39 9.61
C ASP A 139 -11.91 2.26 9.64
N ILE A 140 -11.38 1.47 8.72
CA ILE A 140 -9.94 1.33 8.52
C ILE A 140 -9.55 2.14 7.29
N THR A 141 -8.65 3.10 7.50
CA THR A 141 -8.08 3.87 6.39
C THR A 141 -6.60 3.56 6.29
N ASP A 142 -6.17 3.07 5.14
CA ASP A 142 -4.76 2.79 4.89
C ASP A 142 -4.26 3.51 3.64
N ARG A 143 -2.96 3.73 3.61
CA ARG A 143 -2.26 4.41 2.53
C ARG A 143 -1.54 3.40 1.66
N LEU A 144 -2.00 3.26 0.42
CA LEU A 144 -1.36 2.43 -0.57
C LEU A 144 -0.52 3.29 -1.53
N TYR A 145 0.64 2.79 -1.90
CA TYR A 145 1.48 3.34 -2.97
C TYR A 145 1.57 2.30 -4.07
N ILE A 146 0.99 2.61 -5.20
CA ILE A 146 0.89 1.73 -6.37
C ILE A 146 1.75 2.32 -7.48
#